data_2c936808495c8c94c0c07ec2d5d28fc1
#
_entry.id   2c936808495c8c94c0c07ec2d5d28fc1
#
_cell.length_a   1.000
_cell.length_b   1.000
_cell.length_c   1.000
_cell.angle_alpha   90.00
_cell.angle_beta   90.00
_cell.angle_gamma   90.00
#
_symmetry.space_group_name_H-M   'P 1'
#
loop_
_entity.id
_entity.type
_entity.pdbx_description
1 polymer ?
#
loop_
_entity_poly.entity_id
_entity_poly.type
_entity_poly.pdbx_seq_one_letter_code
_entity_poly.pdbx_strand_id
1 'polypeptide(L)'
;MGQEYRRYDRATQEGSLLFDRRKLLQFLPVALTGLGSVSARPAVTGRRRARELGIRIGQMQPGRWNAITDVSGVKVGHSTIIRGSGKLVVGEGPVRTGVTAIWPQSNILQNYLPCGYDMPNANGEVTGLLQIEKLGILASPICLTNTSSVGMVYGAMLDRLPDDELPKVVPVVGETWDAWLNDTAGRHVHDKHVAEALERASSGPVQEGSVGGGTGMISYGFKGGIGTASRVLPPPLNGYTVGVLVQANHGGRSQLRIDGVPVGAAITDLRPDPDWARSLNSILMVVATDAPLLDFQLDRVARRSVHGLAKTGSTSSNSSGDFTIAFSTANPIPRRSFWNGSGYELQTLEQFDLNPLLAAVAEATEEAIINALFMAEDMTGVDDHKIRALPIDRTLEIMKRHHRLFPVEEGKSEAHA
;
A
#
# COMPACT_ATOMS: atom_id res chain seq x y z
N MET A 1 -42.82 -34.68 18.31
CA MET A 1 -43.36 -33.75 17.32
C MET A 1 -42.27 -33.56 16.26
N GLY A 2 -42.45 -34.28 15.14
CA GLY A 2 -41.47 -34.29 14.06
C GLY A 2 -41.72 -33.11 13.11
N GLN A 3 -40.63 -32.52 12.59
CA GLN A 3 -40.68 -31.68 11.42
C GLN A 3 -39.88 -32.34 10.31
N GLU A 4 -40.61 -32.60 9.22
CA GLU A 4 -40.13 -33.20 7.98
C GLU A 4 -39.20 -32.25 7.21
N TYR A 5 -38.02 -32.76 6.85
CA TYR A 5 -37.15 -32.14 5.85
C TYR A 5 -37.62 -32.53 4.45
N ARG A 6 -38.13 -31.60 3.64
CA ARG A 6 -38.42 -31.81 2.22
C ARG A 6 -37.12 -31.91 1.43
N ARG A 7 -36.93 -33.06 0.79
CA ARG A 7 -35.92 -33.24 -0.27
C ARG A 7 -36.38 -32.54 -1.55
N TYR A 8 -35.50 -31.77 -2.14
CA TYR A 8 -35.67 -31.31 -3.53
C TYR A 8 -35.03 -32.32 -4.48
N ASP A 9 -35.88 -32.97 -5.29
CA ASP A 9 -35.44 -33.80 -6.40
C ASP A 9 -34.94 -32.91 -7.54
N ARG A 10 -33.74 -33.24 -8.04
CA ARG A 10 -33.20 -32.70 -9.29
C ARG A 10 -33.70 -33.53 -10.44
N ALA A 11 -34.51 -32.93 -11.29
CA ALA A 11 -34.79 -33.49 -12.60
C ALA A 11 -33.62 -33.19 -13.58
N THR A 12 -33.07 -34.24 -14.10
CA THR A 12 -32.05 -34.25 -15.15
C THR A 12 -32.62 -33.76 -16.47
N GLN A 13 -31.99 -32.80 -17.14
CA GLN A 13 -32.06 -32.62 -18.57
C GLN A 13 -30.65 -32.68 -19.15
N GLU A 14 -30.38 -33.80 -19.79
CA GLU A 14 -29.22 -33.97 -20.66
C GLU A 14 -29.44 -33.22 -21.97
N GLY A 15 -28.52 -32.34 -22.30
CA GLY A 15 -28.37 -31.68 -23.58
C GLY A 15 -26.91 -31.74 -24.00
N SER A 16 -26.53 -32.85 -24.70
CA SER A 16 -25.20 -33.04 -25.27
C SER A 16 -24.97 -32.08 -26.44
N LEU A 17 -24.01 -31.19 -26.32
CA LEU A 17 -23.36 -30.48 -27.43
C LEU A 17 -21.95 -31.02 -27.62
N LEU A 18 -21.83 -31.97 -28.56
CA LEU A 18 -20.57 -32.46 -29.08
C LEU A 18 -19.88 -31.36 -29.88
N PHE A 19 -18.76 -30.83 -29.35
CA PHE A 19 -17.84 -29.99 -30.11
C PHE A 19 -16.85 -30.88 -30.90
N ASP A 20 -16.98 -30.82 -32.25
CA ASP A 20 -16.12 -31.51 -33.23
C ASP A 20 -14.71 -30.88 -33.23
N ARG A 21 -13.69 -31.67 -32.85
CA ARG A 21 -12.26 -31.30 -32.77
C ARG A 21 -11.53 -31.27 -34.13
N ARG A 22 -12.20 -31.15 -35.28
CA ARG A 22 -11.56 -31.27 -36.60
C ARG A 22 -11.68 -30.06 -37.52
N LYS A 23 -11.62 -28.81 -36.98
CA LYS A 23 -11.44 -27.61 -37.81
C LYS A 23 -10.41 -26.67 -37.22
N LEU A 24 -9.20 -27.17 -37.09
CA LEU A 24 -8.00 -26.35 -36.90
C LEU A 24 -7.05 -26.70 -38.04
N LEU A 25 -6.95 -25.84 -39.02
CA LEU A 25 -5.84 -25.69 -39.97
C LEU A 25 -6.35 -24.99 -41.24
N GLN A 26 -6.16 -23.67 -41.28
CA GLN A 26 -5.82 -22.90 -42.48
C GLN A 26 -6.06 -21.41 -42.24
N PHE A 27 -5.06 -20.72 -41.68
CA PHE A 27 -4.84 -19.30 -41.98
C PHE A 27 -3.34 -19.05 -42.04
N LEU A 28 -2.88 -18.62 -43.19
CA LEU A 28 -1.54 -18.14 -43.50
C LEU A 28 -1.17 -16.90 -42.65
N PRO A 29 0.12 -16.70 -42.37
CA PRO A 29 0.55 -15.52 -41.61
C PRO A 29 0.54 -14.30 -42.52
N VAL A 30 -0.30 -13.32 -42.20
CA VAL A 30 -0.13 -11.94 -42.65
C VAL A 30 0.93 -11.31 -41.76
N ALA A 31 2.07 -10.96 -42.33
CA ALA A 31 3.09 -10.18 -41.66
C ALA A 31 2.55 -8.79 -41.35
N LEU A 32 2.15 -8.53 -40.09
CA LEU A 32 1.99 -7.17 -39.57
C LEU A 32 3.35 -6.69 -39.10
N THR A 33 3.89 -5.73 -39.86
CA THR A 33 5.03 -4.89 -39.49
C THR A 33 4.77 -4.24 -38.12
N GLY A 34 5.69 -4.50 -37.20
CA GLY A 34 5.62 -4.03 -35.83
C GLY A 34 5.54 -2.51 -35.71
N LEU A 35 4.42 -2.02 -35.24
CA LEU A 35 4.37 -0.79 -34.48
C LEU A 35 4.71 -1.16 -33.03
N GLY A 36 5.96 -0.95 -32.66
CA GLY A 36 6.42 -1.09 -31.31
C GLY A 36 5.54 -0.25 -30.39
N SER A 37 4.83 -0.90 -29.49
CA SER A 37 4.21 -0.24 -28.35
C SER A 37 5.35 0.42 -27.56
N VAL A 38 5.50 1.72 -27.73
CA VAL A 38 6.33 2.54 -26.84
C VAL A 38 5.65 2.45 -25.49
N SER A 39 6.17 1.57 -24.64
CA SER A 39 5.89 1.59 -23.21
C SER A 39 6.27 2.99 -22.75
N ALA A 40 5.28 3.82 -22.45
CA ALA A 40 5.50 5.13 -21.87
C ALA A 40 6.24 4.89 -20.54
N ARG A 41 7.55 5.18 -20.53
CA ARG A 41 8.29 5.33 -19.29
C ARG A 41 7.51 6.36 -18.47
N PRO A 42 7.16 6.06 -17.20
CA PRO A 42 6.56 7.06 -16.34
C PRO A 42 7.47 8.29 -16.37
N ALA A 43 6.88 9.47 -16.56
CA ALA A 43 7.61 10.73 -16.51
C ALA A 43 8.38 10.73 -15.19
N VAL A 44 9.72 10.84 -15.27
CA VAL A 44 10.55 11.06 -14.08
C VAL A 44 10.11 12.43 -13.58
N THR A 45 9.31 12.45 -12.53
CA THR A 45 8.95 13.68 -11.85
C THR A 45 10.27 14.34 -11.41
N GLY A 46 10.41 15.64 -11.55
CA GLY A 46 11.60 16.36 -11.07
C GLY A 46 11.71 16.35 -9.53
N ARG A 47 10.84 15.61 -8.84
CA ARG A 47 10.78 15.48 -7.37
C ARG A 47 11.72 14.39 -6.88
N ARG A 48 12.27 14.59 -5.69
CA ARG A 48 13.27 13.72 -5.05
C ARG A 48 12.82 13.38 -3.65
N ARG A 49 13.19 12.19 -3.18
CA ARG A 49 12.89 11.71 -1.83
C ARG A 49 13.65 12.53 -0.78
N ALA A 50 13.12 12.57 0.44
CA ALA A 50 13.68 13.36 1.54
C ALA A 50 15.18 13.08 1.77
N ARG A 51 15.58 11.82 1.78
CA ARG A 51 16.97 11.40 1.99
C ARG A 51 17.91 11.84 0.85
N GLU A 52 17.46 11.81 -0.39
CA GLU A 52 18.21 12.28 -1.56
C GLU A 52 18.46 13.81 -1.55
N LEU A 53 17.71 14.51 -0.71
CA LEU A 53 17.81 15.96 -0.49
C LEU A 53 18.53 16.31 0.83
N GLY A 54 19.12 15.33 1.51
CA GLY A 54 19.90 15.55 2.73
C GLY A 54 19.08 15.55 4.03
N ILE A 55 17.80 15.14 4.01
CA ILE A 55 17.01 14.95 5.22
C ILE A 55 17.14 13.48 5.64
N ARG A 56 17.74 13.24 6.81
CA ARG A 56 17.98 11.89 7.35
C ARG A 56 17.00 11.60 8.48
N ILE A 57 16.08 10.69 8.26
CA ILE A 57 15.11 10.26 9.26
C ILE A 57 15.61 8.96 9.91
N GLY A 58 15.68 8.97 11.23
CA GLY A 58 16.19 7.85 12.01
C GLY A 58 17.71 7.68 11.97
N GLN A 59 18.17 6.59 12.59
CA GLN A 59 19.60 6.28 12.74
C GLN A 59 20.03 5.04 11.95
N MET A 60 19.07 4.15 11.63
CA MET A 60 19.36 2.91 10.91
C MET A 60 19.52 3.17 9.41
N GLN A 61 20.34 2.32 8.78
CA GLN A 61 20.57 2.39 7.35
C GLN A 61 19.36 1.85 6.58
N PRO A 62 18.95 2.49 5.48
CA PRO A 62 17.95 1.94 4.57
C PRO A 62 18.54 0.76 3.80
N GLY A 63 17.66 -0.09 3.27
CA GLY A 63 18.02 -1.06 2.25
C GLY A 63 18.34 -0.40 0.89
N ARG A 64 18.63 -1.22 -0.10
CA ARG A 64 19.07 -0.79 -1.44
C ARG A 64 18.11 0.20 -2.10
N TRP A 65 16.81 -0.05 -2.00
CA TRP A 65 15.74 0.76 -2.63
C TRP A 65 15.11 1.73 -1.64
N ASN A 66 15.44 1.59 -0.35
CA ASN A 66 14.76 2.27 0.74
C ASN A 66 13.23 2.16 0.59
N ALA A 67 12.74 0.95 0.38
CA ALA A 67 11.35 0.65 0.06
C ALA A 67 10.91 -0.67 0.70
N ILE A 68 9.60 -0.91 0.78
CA ILE A 68 9.05 -2.18 1.29
C ILE A 68 9.58 -3.39 0.51
N THR A 69 9.93 -3.20 -0.75
CA THR A 69 10.51 -4.20 -1.65
C THR A 69 11.95 -4.59 -1.35
N ASP A 70 12.60 -3.96 -0.38
CA ASP A 70 13.88 -4.44 0.18
C ASP A 70 13.70 -5.73 0.98
N VAL A 71 12.48 -6.00 1.47
CA VAL A 71 12.14 -7.30 2.04
C VAL A 71 11.94 -8.30 0.90
N SER A 72 12.75 -9.35 0.91
CA SER A 72 12.80 -10.33 -0.17
C SER A 72 11.43 -10.96 -0.46
N GLY A 73 11.07 -11.04 -1.73
CA GLY A 73 9.80 -11.60 -2.21
C GLY A 73 8.66 -10.58 -2.32
N VAL A 74 8.75 -9.44 -1.65
CA VAL A 74 7.73 -8.39 -1.70
C VAL A 74 7.79 -7.66 -3.05
N LYS A 75 6.59 -7.45 -3.63
CA LYS A 75 6.41 -6.70 -4.88
C LYS A 75 5.30 -5.68 -4.73
N VAL A 76 5.40 -4.56 -5.44
CA VAL A 76 4.39 -3.49 -5.45
C VAL A 76 4.04 -3.11 -6.88
N GLY A 77 2.74 -2.92 -7.14
CA GLY A 77 2.23 -2.45 -8.41
C GLY A 77 1.08 -1.46 -8.26
N HIS A 78 0.87 -0.65 -9.28
CA HIS A 78 -0.13 0.40 -9.26
C HIS A 78 -0.96 0.41 -10.54
N SER A 79 -2.27 0.72 -10.38
CA SER A 79 -3.13 1.19 -11.45
C SER A 79 -3.65 2.58 -11.06
N THR A 80 -3.30 3.60 -11.86
CA THR A 80 -3.61 5.01 -11.59
C THR A 80 -4.67 5.52 -12.56
N ILE A 81 -5.71 6.17 -12.04
CA ILE A 81 -6.81 6.70 -12.84
C ILE A 81 -6.87 8.22 -12.66
N ILE A 82 -6.43 8.96 -13.69
CA ILE A 82 -6.49 10.42 -13.76
C ILE A 82 -7.19 10.79 -15.06
N ARG A 83 -8.41 11.39 -14.97
CA ARG A 83 -9.16 11.85 -16.14
C ARG A 83 -10.13 12.95 -15.79
N GLY A 84 -10.51 13.77 -16.79
CA GLY A 84 -11.48 14.84 -16.65
C GLY A 84 -10.97 16.04 -15.84
N SER A 85 -11.70 17.13 -15.88
CA SER A 85 -11.45 18.39 -15.18
C SER A 85 -12.76 19.19 -15.04
N GLY A 86 -12.79 20.20 -14.17
CA GLY A 86 -13.95 21.08 -13.96
C GLY A 86 -14.95 20.53 -12.95
N LYS A 87 -16.24 20.85 -13.17
CA LYS A 87 -17.33 20.52 -12.26
C LYS A 87 -17.54 19.02 -12.11
N LEU A 88 -17.94 18.61 -10.90
CA LEU A 88 -18.30 17.21 -10.60
C LEU A 88 -19.55 16.83 -11.42
N VAL A 89 -19.41 15.77 -12.21
CA VAL A 89 -20.52 15.03 -12.83
C VAL A 89 -20.36 13.57 -12.42
N VAL A 90 -21.28 13.11 -11.56
CA VAL A 90 -21.21 11.75 -10.99
C VAL A 90 -21.24 10.70 -12.12
N GLY A 91 -20.28 9.79 -12.13
CA GLY A 91 -20.09 8.78 -13.18
C GLY A 91 -19.19 9.21 -14.34
N GLU A 92 -18.92 10.51 -14.49
CA GLU A 92 -18.03 11.05 -15.52
C GLU A 92 -16.69 11.53 -14.94
N GLY A 93 -16.72 12.17 -13.78
CA GLY A 93 -15.54 12.67 -13.08
C GLY A 93 -15.63 14.15 -12.70
N PRO A 94 -14.49 14.83 -12.46
CA PRO A 94 -13.08 14.38 -12.56
C PRO A 94 -12.72 13.18 -11.69
N VAL A 95 -11.81 12.32 -12.18
CA VAL A 95 -11.38 11.10 -11.50
C VAL A 95 -9.92 11.22 -11.06
N ARG A 96 -9.65 11.00 -9.77
CA ARG A 96 -8.31 11.01 -9.14
C ARG A 96 -8.22 9.87 -8.13
N THR A 97 -8.06 8.64 -8.61
CA THR A 97 -8.10 7.44 -7.78
C THR A 97 -7.24 6.32 -8.38
N GLY A 98 -7.29 5.14 -7.81
CA GLY A 98 -6.59 3.96 -8.33
C GLY A 98 -6.51 2.82 -7.34
N VAL A 99 -5.63 1.86 -7.65
CA VAL A 99 -5.33 0.68 -6.84
C VAL A 99 -3.83 0.53 -6.69
N THR A 100 -3.36 0.27 -5.48
CA THR A 100 -2.01 -0.18 -5.18
C THR A 100 -2.09 -1.62 -4.69
N ALA A 101 -1.35 -2.53 -5.32
CA ALA A 101 -1.27 -3.93 -4.94
C ALA A 101 0.10 -4.24 -4.34
N ILE A 102 0.11 -4.98 -3.23
CA ILE A 102 1.30 -5.47 -2.55
C ILE A 102 1.23 -6.99 -2.53
N TRP A 103 2.18 -7.65 -3.21
CA TRP A 103 2.39 -9.08 -3.10
C TRP A 103 3.38 -9.35 -1.97
N PRO A 104 2.97 -10.00 -0.87
CA PRO A 104 3.87 -10.35 0.22
C PRO A 104 4.95 -11.34 -0.21
N GLN A 105 4.56 -12.26 -1.10
CA GLN A 105 5.41 -13.22 -1.82
C GLN A 105 4.67 -13.74 -3.05
N SER A 106 5.39 -14.28 -4.04
CA SER A 106 4.81 -14.70 -5.32
C SER A 106 3.81 -15.87 -5.20
N ASN A 107 3.94 -16.70 -4.17
CA ASN A 107 3.14 -17.90 -3.94
C ASN A 107 2.23 -17.79 -2.70
N ILE A 108 1.82 -16.57 -2.33
CA ILE A 108 0.99 -16.32 -1.14
C ILE A 108 -0.31 -17.14 -1.10
N LEU A 109 -0.87 -17.46 -2.28
CA LEU A 109 -2.10 -18.28 -2.38
C LEU A 109 -1.87 -19.76 -2.07
N GLN A 110 -0.64 -20.25 -2.09
CA GLN A 110 -0.22 -21.61 -1.76
C GLN A 110 0.46 -21.71 -0.40
N ASN A 111 1.13 -20.65 0.01
CA ASN A 111 1.84 -20.56 1.28
C ASN A 111 1.48 -19.26 1.98
N TYR A 112 0.73 -19.37 3.06
CA TYR A 112 0.36 -18.23 3.89
C TYR A 112 1.57 -17.70 4.67
N LEU A 113 1.47 -16.48 5.16
CA LEU A 113 2.49 -15.86 6.01
C LEU A 113 1.92 -15.52 7.37
N PRO A 114 2.69 -15.62 8.46
CA PRO A 114 2.33 -15.01 9.73
C PRO A 114 2.03 -13.53 9.56
N CYS A 115 0.94 -13.08 10.17
CA CYS A 115 0.46 -11.72 10.06
C CYS A 115 -0.15 -11.23 11.36
N GLY A 116 0.08 -9.98 11.68
CA GLY A 116 -0.58 -9.25 12.74
C GLY A 116 -1.07 -7.90 12.24
N TYR A 117 -1.82 -7.18 13.08
CA TYR A 117 -2.33 -5.86 12.77
C TYR A 117 -2.41 -4.97 14.01
N ASP A 118 -2.58 -3.68 13.78
CA ASP A 118 -2.93 -2.71 14.81
C ASP A 118 -3.89 -1.66 14.22
N MET A 119 -4.80 -1.19 15.06
CA MET A 119 -5.86 -0.28 14.64
C MET A 119 -6.03 0.81 15.72
N PRO A 120 -5.17 1.83 15.70
CA PRO A 120 -5.23 2.90 16.70
C PRO A 120 -6.51 3.73 16.61
N ASN A 121 -7.10 3.85 15.41
CA ASN A 121 -8.39 4.48 15.20
C ASN A 121 -9.07 3.93 13.94
N ALA A 122 -10.36 3.63 13.99
CA ALA A 122 -11.07 2.80 13.01
C ALA A 122 -12.17 3.54 12.24
N ASN A 123 -11.99 4.82 11.91
CA ASN A 123 -12.95 5.48 11.02
C ASN A 123 -12.64 5.16 9.55
N GLY A 124 -12.83 3.92 9.15
CA GLY A 124 -12.54 3.37 7.83
C GLY A 124 -12.72 1.86 7.79
N GLU A 125 -12.23 1.21 6.73
CA GLU A 125 -12.37 -0.22 6.52
C GLU A 125 -11.08 -0.87 6.03
N VAL A 126 -10.74 -2.01 6.60
CA VAL A 126 -9.78 -2.97 6.06
C VAL A 126 -10.39 -4.35 6.14
N THR A 127 -10.68 -4.97 5.00
CA THR A 127 -11.22 -6.33 4.96
C THR A 127 -10.18 -7.34 5.40
N GLY A 128 -10.63 -8.50 5.92
CA GLY A 128 -9.73 -9.60 6.29
C GLY A 128 -9.10 -9.46 7.68
N LEU A 129 -9.22 -8.34 8.39
CA LEU A 129 -8.62 -8.17 9.73
C LEU A 129 -9.14 -9.19 10.74
N LEU A 130 -10.42 -9.54 10.71
CA LEU A 130 -10.97 -10.58 11.61
C LEU A 130 -10.36 -11.96 11.34
N GLN A 131 -10.02 -12.27 10.08
CA GLN A 131 -9.33 -13.52 9.77
C GLN A 131 -7.87 -13.47 10.25
N ILE A 132 -7.19 -12.34 10.07
CA ILE A 132 -5.83 -12.14 10.61
C ILE A 132 -5.85 -12.27 12.14
N GLU A 133 -6.80 -11.61 12.81
CA GLU A 133 -6.95 -11.70 14.29
C GLU A 133 -7.11 -13.12 14.80
N LYS A 134 -7.91 -13.94 14.11
CA LYS A 134 -8.27 -15.28 14.62
C LYS A 134 -7.31 -16.38 14.15
N LEU A 135 -6.69 -16.20 13.00
CA LEU A 135 -5.84 -17.23 12.40
C LEU A 135 -4.35 -16.86 12.36
N GLY A 136 -4.00 -15.59 12.61
CA GLY A 136 -2.62 -15.12 12.61
C GLY A 136 -1.95 -15.17 11.24
N ILE A 137 -2.72 -15.17 10.13
CA ILE A 137 -2.19 -15.38 8.78
C ILE A 137 -2.61 -14.29 7.78
N LEU A 138 -1.72 -14.02 6.83
CA LEU A 138 -1.99 -13.34 5.58
C LEU A 138 -2.03 -14.38 4.46
N ALA A 139 -3.13 -14.42 3.72
CA ALA A 139 -3.40 -15.47 2.76
C ALA A 139 -3.71 -14.94 1.34
N SER A 140 -3.61 -13.63 1.14
CA SER A 140 -3.85 -12.95 -0.14
C SER A 140 -2.84 -11.82 -0.35
N PRO A 141 -2.71 -11.29 -1.57
CA PRO A 141 -2.15 -9.95 -1.75
C PRO A 141 -2.94 -8.92 -0.94
N ILE A 142 -2.32 -7.77 -0.66
CA ILE A 142 -2.97 -6.62 -0.02
C ILE A 142 -3.24 -5.59 -1.11
N CYS A 143 -4.49 -5.12 -1.24
CA CYS A 143 -4.83 -4.02 -2.13
C CYS A 143 -5.24 -2.78 -1.33
N LEU A 144 -4.75 -1.61 -1.76
CA LEU A 144 -5.11 -0.30 -1.20
C LEU A 144 -5.83 0.52 -2.27
N THR A 145 -6.95 1.14 -1.90
CA THR A 145 -7.80 1.90 -2.83
C THR A 145 -8.53 3.04 -2.11
N ASN A 146 -9.60 3.57 -2.69
CA ASN A 146 -10.48 4.51 -2.02
C ASN A 146 -11.66 3.83 -1.32
N THR A 147 -12.29 4.54 -0.39
CA THR A 147 -13.40 4.07 0.45
C THR A 147 -14.54 3.44 -0.35
N SER A 148 -14.98 4.08 -1.44
CA SER A 148 -16.12 3.61 -2.24
C SER A 148 -15.81 2.41 -3.13
N SER A 149 -14.53 2.03 -3.25
CA SER A 149 -14.08 0.97 -4.16
C SER A 149 -13.71 -0.34 -3.45
N VAL A 150 -13.73 -0.40 -2.11
CA VAL A 150 -13.38 -1.59 -1.33
C VAL A 150 -14.12 -2.84 -1.83
N GLY A 151 -15.45 -2.77 -1.95
CA GLY A 151 -16.26 -3.91 -2.38
C GLY A 151 -15.94 -4.37 -3.80
N MET A 152 -15.63 -3.45 -4.74
CA MET A 152 -15.21 -3.80 -6.11
C MET A 152 -13.84 -4.49 -6.12
N VAL A 153 -12.87 -3.94 -5.40
CA VAL A 153 -11.51 -4.51 -5.31
C VAL A 153 -11.56 -5.87 -4.62
N TYR A 154 -12.34 -6.00 -3.55
CA TYR A 154 -12.56 -7.26 -2.85
C TYR A 154 -13.14 -8.34 -3.78
N GLY A 155 -14.22 -8.04 -4.51
CA GLY A 155 -14.82 -8.96 -5.49
C GLY A 155 -13.84 -9.38 -6.57
N ALA A 156 -13.13 -8.41 -7.17
CA ALA A 156 -12.12 -8.67 -8.18
C ALA A 156 -10.95 -9.55 -7.67
N MET A 157 -10.58 -9.44 -6.41
CA MET A 157 -9.59 -10.33 -5.79
C MET A 157 -10.15 -11.73 -5.55
N LEU A 158 -11.42 -11.87 -5.13
CA LEU A 158 -12.07 -13.18 -4.96
C LEU A 158 -12.09 -14.00 -6.26
N ASP A 159 -12.37 -13.33 -7.39
CA ASP A 159 -12.41 -13.95 -8.71
C ASP A 159 -11.05 -14.52 -9.17
N ARG A 160 -9.97 -14.12 -8.50
CA ARG A 160 -8.58 -14.55 -8.77
C ARG A 160 -8.04 -15.58 -7.77
N LEU A 161 -8.83 -15.93 -6.76
CA LEU A 161 -8.46 -16.99 -5.82
C LEU A 161 -8.62 -18.38 -6.47
N PRO A 162 -7.79 -19.37 -6.09
CA PRO A 162 -7.92 -20.72 -6.58
C PRO A 162 -9.33 -21.27 -6.32
N ASP A 163 -9.89 -21.95 -7.33
CA ASP A 163 -11.13 -22.68 -7.21
C ASP A 163 -10.81 -24.16 -6.94
N ASP A 164 -10.49 -24.47 -5.71
CA ASP A 164 -10.15 -25.81 -5.25
C ASP A 164 -11.01 -26.20 -4.02
N GLU A 165 -10.81 -27.41 -3.50
CA GLU A 165 -11.58 -27.95 -2.39
C GLU A 165 -11.31 -27.25 -1.03
N LEU A 166 -10.25 -26.44 -0.93
CA LEU A 166 -9.89 -25.78 0.33
C LEU A 166 -10.71 -24.52 0.54
N PRO A 167 -11.00 -24.14 1.79
CA PRO A 167 -11.72 -22.92 2.10
C PRO A 167 -11.06 -21.69 1.45
N LYS A 168 -11.88 -20.84 0.82
CA LYS A 168 -11.41 -19.56 0.27
C LYS A 168 -11.02 -18.63 1.41
N VAL A 169 -9.92 -17.93 1.21
CA VAL A 169 -9.45 -16.92 2.16
C VAL A 169 -10.09 -15.58 1.87
N VAL A 170 -10.11 -14.72 2.88
CA VAL A 170 -10.66 -13.37 2.76
C VAL A 170 -9.59 -12.44 2.17
N PRO A 171 -9.84 -11.78 1.03
CA PRO A 171 -8.95 -10.76 0.52
C PRO A 171 -8.74 -9.60 1.50
N VAL A 172 -7.53 -9.06 1.54
CA VAL A 172 -7.19 -7.89 2.34
C VAL A 172 -7.21 -6.65 1.45
N VAL A 173 -8.20 -5.78 1.71
CA VAL A 173 -8.38 -4.52 0.98
C VAL A 173 -8.55 -3.40 1.99
N GLY A 174 -7.65 -2.41 1.94
CA GLY A 174 -7.71 -1.23 2.77
C GLY A 174 -8.04 0.04 1.96
N GLU A 175 -8.54 1.07 2.64
CA GLU A 175 -9.00 2.29 1.99
C GLU A 175 -8.58 3.57 2.70
N THR A 176 -8.56 4.67 1.92
CA THR A 176 -8.55 6.05 2.42
C THR A 176 -9.47 6.93 1.57
N TRP A 177 -9.94 8.04 2.11
CA TRP A 177 -10.95 8.90 1.51
C TRP A 177 -10.36 9.89 0.49
N ASP A 178 -10.77 9.82 -0.79
CA ASP A 178 -10.27 10.67 -1.87
C ASP A 178 -11.28 11.69 -2.42
N ALA A 179 -12.47 11.78 -1.86
CA ALA A 179 -13.60 12.53 -2.45
C ALA A 179 -13.34 14.05 -2.63
N TRP A 180 -12.34 14.64 -1.99
CA TRP A 180 -12.01 16.05 -2.23
C TRP A 180 -11.50 16.31 -3.66
N LEU A 181 -10.84 15.33 -4.27
CA LEU A 181 -10.28 15.43 -5.62
C LEU A 181 -10.97 14.51 -6.63
N ASN A 182 -11.73 13.52 -6.16
CA ASN A 182 -12.25 12.42 -6.96
C ASN A 182 -13.77 12.35 -6.96
N ASP A 183 -14.37 12.02 -8.11
CA ASP A 183 -15.76 11.56 -8.20
C ASP A 183 -15.88 10.18 -7.55
N THR A 184 -15.98 10.15 -6.22
CA THR A 184 -16.03 8.92 -5.47
C THR A 184 -17.37 8.17 -5.62
N ALA A 185 -18.47 8.91 -5.87
CA ALA A 185 -19.80 8.34 -6.10
C ALA A 185 -19.91 7.61 -7.44
N GLY A 186 -19.12 8.01 -8.43
CA GLY A 186 -19.04 7.39 -9.75
C GLY A 186 -18.38 6.02 -9.78
N ARG A 187 -17.67 5.60 -8.71
CA ARG A 187 -17.07 4.27 -8.53
C ARG A 187 -16.21 3.82 -9.71
N HIS A 188 -15.21 4.61 -10.05
CA HIS A 188 -14.40 4.47 -11.26
C HIS A 188 -13.35 3.34 -11.22
N VAL A 189 -13.11 2.72 -10.07
CA VAL A 189 -12.27 1.52 -9.96
C VAL A 189 -13.07 0.30 -10.42
N HIS A 190 -12.49 -0.47 -11.35
CA HIS A 190 -13.08 -1.67 -11.93
C HIS A 190 -12.09 -2.83 -11.87
N ASP A 191 -12.54 -4.04 -12.15
CA ASP A 191 -11.77 -5.29 -12.17
C ASP A 191 -10.42 -5.15 -12.92
N LYS A 192 -10.44 -4.53 -14.10
CA LYS A 192 -9.22 -4.29 -14.91
C LYS A 192 -8.13 -3.52 -14.17
N HIS A 193 -8.50 -2.59 -13.28
CA HIS A 193 -7.51 -1.80 -12.53
C HIS A 193 -6.89 -2.63 -11.41
N VAL A 194 -7.64 -3.56 -10.82
CA VAL A 194 -7.13 -4.54 -9.86
C VAL A 194 -6.17 -5.51 -10.56
N ALA A 195 -6.57 -6.06 -11.71
CA ALA A 195 -5.72 -6.90 -12.54
C ALA A 195 -4.41 -6.19 -12.88
N GLU A 196 -4.50 -4.98 -13.40
CA GLU A 196 -3.34 -4.16 -13.79
C GLU A 196 -2.39 -3.91 -12.62
N ALA A 197 -2.90 -3.57 -11.43
CA ALA A 197 -2.07 -3.34 -10.25
C ALA A 197 -1.36 -4.63 -9.79
N LEU A 198 -2.05 -5.77 -9.81
CA LEU A 198 -1.49 -7.07 -9.45
C LEU A 198 -0.44 -7.55 -10.46
N GLU A 199 -0.69 -7.40 -11.76
CA GLU A 199 0.20 -7.83 -12.85
C GLU A 199 1.46 -6.96 -12.97
N ARG A 200 1.35 -5.65 -12.71
CA ARG A 200 2.49 -4.71 -12.72
C ARG A 200 3.36 -4.78 -11.48
N ALA A 201 2.98 -5.57 -10.49
CA ALA A 201 3.74 -5.66 -9.26
C ALA A 201 5.14 -6.22 -9.51
N SER A 202 6.13 -5.46 -9.10
CA SER A 202 7.56 -5.77 -9.26
C SER A 202 8.34 -5.51 -7.98
N SER A 203 9.47 -6.21 -7.83
CA SER A 203 10.49 -5.88 -6.85
C SER A 203 11.32 -4.68 -7.33
N GLY A 204 12.12 -4.09 -6.45
CA GLY A 204 12.97 -2.94 -6.79
C GLY A 204 12.33 -1.60 -6.39
N PRO A 205 12.66 -0.49 -7.08
CA PRO A 205 12.12 0.83 -6.74
C PRO A 205 10.59 0.86 -6.84
N VAL A 206 9.94 1.45 -5.84
CA VAL A 206 8.49 1.65 -5.80
C VAL A 206 8.16 3.07 -6.26
N GLN A 207 7.14 3.21 -7.09
CA GLN A 207 6.61 4.53 -7.43
C GLN A 207 5.86 5.11 -6.22
N GLU A 208 6.08 6.40 -5.95
CA GLU A 208 5.55 7.10 -4.77
C GLU A 208 4.75 8.35 -5.18
N GLY A 209 4.09 8.98 -4.21
CA GLY A 209 3.28 10.18 -4.42
C GLY A 209 1.90 9.86 -5.00
N SER A 210 1.52 10.58 -6.05
CA SER A 210 0.17 10.59 -6.62
C SER A 210 -0.09 9.40 -7.55
N VAL A 211 0.14 8.17 -7.10
CA VAL A 211 0.00 6.92 -7.88
C VAL A 211 -0.90 5.91 -7.18
N GLY A 212 -1.51 5.02 -7.97
CA GLY A 212 -2.34 3.94 -7.46
C GLY A 212 -3.45 4.44 -6.53
N GLY A 213 -3.66 3.75 -5.41
CA GLY A 213 -4.59 4.17 -4.36
C GLY A 213 -4.26 5.52 -3.74
N GLY A 214 -3.00 5.98 -3.84
CA GLY A 214 -2.55 7.30 -3.34
C GLY A 214 -2.90 8.49 -4.23
N THR A 215 -3.51 8.27 -5.39
CA THR A 215 -3.71 9.32 -6.43
C THR A 215 -4.49 10.52 -5.90
N GLY A 216 -5.63 10.34 -5.24
CA GLY A 216 -6.48 11.44 -4.75
C GLY A 216 -6.19 11.88 -3.31
N MET A 217 -5.14 11.36 -2.66
CA MET A 217 -4.91 11.52 -1.22
C MET A 217 -4.27 12.86 -0.86
N ILE A 218 -4.61 13.36 0.34
CA ILE A 218 -4.17 14.64 0.88
C ILE A 218 -3.64 14.42 2.29
N SER A 219 -2.38 14.80 2.53
CA SER A 219 -1.76 14.63 3.85
C SER A 219 -1.21 15.95 4.37
N TYR A 220 -1.55 16.30 5.61
CA TYR A 220 -1.18 17.57 6.23
C TYR A 220 -1.59 18.80 5.41
N GLY A 221 -2.69 18.70 4.63
CA GLY A 221 -3.14 19.78 3.74
C GLY A 221 -2.19 20.04 2.57
N PHE A 222 -1.25 19.15 2.29
CA PHE A 222 -0.50 19.04 1.05
C PHE A 222 -0.96 17.81 0.28
N LYS A 223 -0.58 17.69 -0.98
CA LYS A 223 -0.82 16.45 -1.73
C LYS A 223 -0.07 15.31 -1.05
N GLY A 224 -0.80 14.27 -0.67
CA GLY A 224 -0.31 13.03 -0.09
C GLY A 224 -0.21 11.92 -1.14
N GLY A 225 -0.27 10.66 -0.70
CA GLY A 225 -0.25 9.51 -1.60
C GLY A 225 0.51 8.31 -1.07
N ILE A 226 1.13 7.56 -1.97
CA ILE A 226 1.97 6.40 -1.63
C ILE A 226 3.35 6.88 -1.20
N GLY A 227 3.86 6.29 -0.13
CA GLY A 227 5.25 6.47 0.29
C GLY A 227 5.82 5.17 0.85
N THR A 228 7.13 5.02 0.79
CA THR A 228 7.79 3.80 1.27
C THR A 228 9.17 4.10 1.84
N ALA A 229 9.63 3.24 2.73
CA ALA A 229 10.99 3.25 3.27
C ALA A 229 11.35 1.88 3.83
N SER A 230 12.63 1.66 4.09
CA SER A 230 13.12 0.45 4.74
C SER A 230 14.23 0.74 5.75
N ARG A 231 14.49 -0.24 6.60
CA ARG A 231 15.65 -0.29 7.51
C ARG A 231 16.25 -1.67 7.49
N VAL A 232 17.57 -1.72 7.46
CA VAL A 232 18.35 -2.94 7.59
C VAL A 232 19.05 -2.93 8.93
N LEU A 233 18.80 -3.94 9.75
CA LEU A 233 19.49 -4.10 11.02
C LEU A 233 20.96 -4.48 10.77
N PRO A 234 21.90 -3.97 11.59
CA PRO A 234 23.30 -4.35 11.44
C PRO A 234 23.51 -5.85 11.73
N PRO A 235 24.58 -6.47 11.17
CA PRO A 235 24.84 -7.91 11.31
C PRO A 235 24.83 -8.45 12.74
N PRO A 236 25.32 -7.72 13.78
CA PRO A 236 25.21 -8.20 15.16
C PRO A 236 23.77 -8.32 15.67
N LEU A 237 22.80 -7.72 14.96
CA LEU A 237 21.35 -7.82 15.21
C LEU A 237 20.66 -8.64 14.11
N ASN A 238 21.36 -9.64 13.58
CA ASN A 238 20.93 -10.61 12.57
C ASN A 238 20.66 -10.07 11.16
N GLY A 239 20.88 -8.77 10.89
CA GLY A 239 20.79 -8.21 9.54
C GLY A 239 19.37 -8.16 8.97
N TYR A 240 18.32 -8.36 9.77
CA TYR A 240 16.94 -8.36 9.26
C TYR A 240 16.56 -7.04 8.62
N THR A 241 15.67 -7.14 7.64
CA THR A 241 15.09 -6.00 6.93
C THR A 241 13.67 -5.73 7.41
N VAL A 242 13.36 -4.46 7.64
CA VAL A 242 11.99 -3.95 7.83
C VAL A 242 11.68 -3.01 6.68
N GLY A 243 10.60 -3.25 5.97
CA GLY A 243 10.08 -2.39 4.91
C GLY A 243 8.69 -1.89 5.25
N VAL A 244 8.40 -0.63 4.93
CA VAL A 244 7.09 0.00 5.16
C VAL A 244 6.60 0.64 3.88
N LEU A 245 5.30 0.48 3.59
CA LEU A 245 4.57 1.24 2.57
C LEU A 245 3.36 1.89 3.24
N VAL A 246 3.11 3.15 2.89
CA VAL A 246 1.94 3.88 3.40
C VAL A 246 1.08 4.42 2.25
N GLN A 247 -0.23 4.49 2.48
CA GLN A 247 -1.17 5.32 1.72
C GLN A 247 -1.60 6.46 2.65
N ALA A 248 -1.02 7.65 2.46
CA ALA A 248 -1.11 8.77 3.39
C ALA A 248 -2.19 9.78 2.99
N ASN A 249 -3.25 9.89 3.79
CA ASN A 249 -4.37 10.82 3.65
C ASN A 249 -4.78 11.41 5.00
N HIS A 250 -3.84 11.94 5.78
CA HIS A 250 -4.07 12.29 7.18
C HIS A 250 -3.44 13.62 7.59
N GLY A 251 -3.81 14.11 8.77
CA GLY A 251 -3.15 15.19 9.49
C GLY A 251 -3.56 16.60 9.04
N GLY A 252 -3.50 17.54 9.98
CA GLY A 252 -3.70 18.95 9.74
C GLY A 252 -2.39 19.70 9.45
N ARG A 253 -2.43 20.78 8.65
CA ARG A 253 -1.25 21.53 8.21
C ARG A 253 -0.26 21.88 9.32
N SER A 254 -0.72 22.44 10.42
CA SER A 254 0.14 22.90 11.51
C SER A 254 0.81 21.77 12.29
N GLN A 255 0.32 20.55 12.15
CA GLN A 255 0.86 19.38 12.84
C GLN A 255 2.14 18.83 12.18
N LEU A 256 2.31 19.01 10.85
CA LEU A 256 3.41 18.39 10.11
C LEU A 256 4.76 18.68 10.73
N ARG A 257 5.45 17.61 11.08
CA ARG A 257 6.86 17.60 11.50
C ARG A 257 7.67 16.72 10.56
N ILE A 258 8.88 17.14 10.28
CA ILE A 258 9.87 16.40 9.50
C ILE A 258 11.13 16.32 10.35
N ASP A 259 11.51 15.12 10.78
CA ASP A 259 12.63 14.93 11.72
C ASP A 259 12.55 15.88 12.94
N GLY A 260 11.35 15.99 13.52
CA GLY A 260 11.05 16.85 14.67
C GLY A 260 10.87 18.35 14.34
N VAL A 261 11.24 18.83 13.15
CA VAL A 261 11.10 20.23 12.72
C VAL A 261 9.65 20.55 12.40
N PRO A 262 9.03 21.61 12.94
CA PRO A 262 7.61 21.95 12.74
C PRO A 262 7.39 22.64 11.38
N VAL A 263 7.64 21.93 10.28
CA VAL A 263 7.57 22.45 8.90
C VAL A 263 6.19 22.98 8.55
N GLY A 264 5.14 22.24 8.97
CA GLY A 264 3.76 22.62 8.66
C GLY A 264 3.32 23.92 9.33
N ALA A 265 3.83 24.21 10.55
CA ALA A 265 3.59 25.47 11.23
C ALA A 265 4.33 26.64 10.58
N ALA A 266 5.47 26.38 9.95
CA ALA A 266 6.27 27.41 9.24
C ALA A 266 5.73 27.73 7.84
N ILE A 267 4.92 26.87 7.21
CA ILE A 267 4.31 27.08 5.89
C ILE A 267 2.83 27.39 6.08
N THR A 268 2.48 28.64 6.32
CA THR A 268 1.13 29.09 6.66
C THR A 268 0.22 29.37 5.47
N ASP A 269 0.79 29.61 4.33
CA ASP A 269 0.14 29.76 3.01
C ASP A 269 -0.02 28.40 2.30
N LEU A 270 -0.43 28.40 1.06
CA LEU A 270 -0.66 27.16 0.26
C LEU A 270 -1.64 26.19 0.92
N ARG A 271 -2.56 26.70 1.72
CA ARG A 271 -3.60 25.89 2.34
C ARG A 271 -4.65 25.51 1.30
N PRO A 272 -5.21 24.29 1.40
CA PRO A 272 -6.41 23.98 0.65
C PRO A 272 -7.56 24.89 1.08
N ASP A 273 -8.64 24.87 0.31
CA ASP A 273 -9.89 25.56 0.65
C ASP A 273 -10.31 25.18 2.10
N PRO A 274 -10.85 26.14 2.89
CA PRO A 274 -11.28 25.88 4.27
C PRO A 274 -12.25 24.69 4.42
N ASP A 275 -13.06 24.42 3.42
CA ASP A 275 -13.98 23.28 3.44
C ASP A 275 -13.29 21.92 3.41
N TRP A 276 -12.03 21.84 2.94
CA TRP A 276 -11.22 20.64 3.05
C TRP A 276 -11.03 20.18 4.52
N ALA A 277 -11.01 21.10 5.47
CA ALA A 277 -10.85 20.75 6.89
C ALA A 277 -11.97 19.84 7.43
N ARG A 278 -13.07 19.69 6.69
CA ARG A 278 -14.17 18.74 6.96
C ARG A 278 -13.96 17.39 6.28
N SER A 279 -12.91 17.22 5.47
CA SER A 279 -12.58 15.96 4.82
C SER A 279 -12.16 14.90 5.84
N LEU A 280 -12.50 13.66 5.57
CA LEU A 280 -12.08 12.52 6.40
C LEU A 280 -10.58 12.25 6.22
N ASN A 281 -9.93 11.98 7.33
CA ASN A 281 -8.53 11.58 7.36
C ASN A 281 -8.41 10.06 7.44
N SER A 282 -7.32 9.49 6.96
CA SER A 282 -7.00 8.07 7.10
C SER A 282 -5.53 7.82 6.74
N ILE A 283 -4.95 6.77 7.27
CA ILE A 283 -3.67 6.24 6.79
C ILE A 283 -3.67 4.72 6.84
N LEU A 284 -3.21 4.12 5.75
CA LEU A 284 -2.90 2.69 5.73
C LEU A 284 -1.39 2.52 5.77
N MET A 285 -0.93 1.62 6.62
CA MET A 285 0.47 1.30 6.81
C MET A 285 0.64 -0.22 6.64
N VAL A 286 1.54 -0.62 5.75
CA VAL A 286 1.87 -2.04 5.54
C VAL A 286 3.34 -2.22 5.90
N VAL A 287 3.60 -3.11 6.84
CA VAL A 287 4.94 -3.44 7.34
C VAL A 287 5.30 -4.86 6.92
N ALA A 288 6.43 -5.02 6.27
CA ALA A 288 7.02 -6.29 5.92
C ALA A 288 8.34 -6.50 6.65
N THR A 289 8.68 -7.75 6.98
CA THR A 289 10.01 -8.11 7.49
C THR A 289 10.38 -9.53 7.07
N ASP A 290 11.66 -9.80 6.97
CA ASP A 290 12.25 -11.14 6.82
C ASP A 290 12.70 -11.76 8.16
N ALA A 291 12.43 -11.09 9.28
CA ALA A 291 12.65 -11.65 10.60
C ALA A 291 11.62 -12.76 10.90
N PRO A 292 12.02 -13.90 11.49
CA PRO A 292 11.11 -15.00 11.84
C PRO A 292 10.26 -14.60 13.04
N LEU A 293 9.05 -14.12 12.77
CA LEU A 293 8.10 -13.65 13.77
C LEU A 293 6.80 -14.45 13.70
N LEU A 294 6.18 -14.61 14.86
CA LEU A 294 4.81 -15.13 15.00
C LEU A 294 3.80 -13.98 14.96
N ASP A 295 2.54 -14.31 14.81
CA ASP A 295 1.41 -13.35 14.70
C ASP A 295 1.36 -12.33 15.84
N PHE A 296 1.40 -12.80 17.10
CA PHE A 296 1.39 -11.89 18.27
C PHE A 296 2.62 -10.96 18.36
N GLN A 297 3.77 -11.38 17.79
CA GLN A 297 4.95 -10.52 17.66
C GLN A 297 4.74 -9.49 16.55
N LEU A 298 4.06 -9.88 15.47
CA LEU A 298 3.69 -9.00 14.37
C LEU A 298 2.64 -7.96 14.77
N ASP A 299 1.72 -8.27 15.68
CA ASP A 299 0.85 -7.26 16.32
C ASP A 299 1.66 -6.17 17.03
N ARG A 300 2.73 -6.59 17.74
CA ARG A 300 3.63 -5.62 18.40
C ARG A 300 4.44 -4.79 17.39
N VAL A 301 4.84 -5.40 16.28
CA VAL A 301 5.48 -4.71 15.14
C VAL A 301 4.50 -3.72 14.53
N ALA A 302 3.27 -4.14 14.18
CA ALA A 302 2.23 -3.29 13.63
C ALA A 302 1.97 -2.06 14.51
N ARG A 303 1.84 -2.26 15.81
CA ARG A 303 1.63 -1.19 16.80
C ARG A 303 2.74 -0.13 16.83
N ARG A 304 3.96 -0.45 16.38
CA ARG A 304 5.07 0.53 16.36
C ARG A 304 4.99 1.53 15.21
N SER A 305 4.22 1.26 14.18
CA SER A 305 3.97 2.23 13.10
C SER A 305 3.33 3.52 13.61
N VAL A 306 2.49 3.43 14.64
CA VAL A 306 1.89 4.60 15.32
C VAL A 306 2.95 5.56 15.85
N HIS A 307 4.11 5.08 16.32
CA HIS A 307 5.18 5.96 16.77
C HIS A 307 5.80 6.74 15.60
N GLY A 308 5.97 6.11 14.43
CA GLY A 308 6.41 6.80 13.21
C GLY A 308 5.37 7.83 12.75
N LEU A 309 4.10 7.47 12.75
CA LEU A 309 2.99 8.36 12.45
C LEU A 309 2.97 9.58 13.41
N ALA A 310 3.09 9.36 14.71
CA ALA A 310 3.12 10.42 15.71
C ALA A 310 4.33 11.35 15.56
N LYS A 311 5.49 10.84 15.14
CA LYS A 311 6.68 11.66 14.87
C LYS A 311 6.47 12.64 13.72
N THR A 312 5.63 12.32 12.74
CA THR A 312 5.23 13.26 11.68
C THR A 312 4.21 14.30 12.15
N GLY A 313 3.73 14.20 13.41
CA GLY A 313 2.83 15.15 14.07
C GLY A 313 1.37 14.72 14.12
N SER A 314 1.01 13.57 13.57
CA SER A 314 -0.37 13.04 13.65
C SER A 314 -0.71 12.66 15.09
N THR A 315 -1.97 12.86 15.44
CA THR A 315 -2.55 12.47 16.73
C THR A 315 -3.66 11.44 16.57
N SER A 316 -3.78 10.83 15.38
CA SER A 316 -4.85 9.86 15.07
C SER A 316 -6.21 10.41 15.48
N SER A 317 -6.62 11.52 14.83
CA SER A 317 -7.87 12.20 15.18
C SER A 317 -9.07 11.27 15.02
N ASN A 318 -10.14 11.53 15.78
CA ASN A 318 -11.34 10.67 15.79
C ASN A 318 -12.02 10.49 14.43
N SER A 319 -11.73 11.37 13.46
CA SER A 319 -12.21 11.26 12.07
C SER A 319 -11.26 10.45 11.16
N SER A 320 -10.15 9.91 11.68
CA SER A 320 -9.14 9.17 10.91
C SER A 320 -9.38 7.66 10.97
N GLY A 321 -9.16 6.96 9.87
CA GLY A 321 -9.03 5.50 9.82
C GLY A 321 -7.56 5.14 9.74
N ASP A 322 -6.95 4.74 10.86
CA ASP A 322 -5.52 4.47 10.95
C ASP A 322 -5.31 2.97 11.17
N PHE A 323 -4.82 2.27 10.15
CA PHE A 323 -4.64 0.81 10.19
C PHE A 323 -3.22 0.43 9.82
N THR A 324 -2.72 -0.59 10.48
CA THR A 324 -1.44 -1.23 10.14
C THR A 324 -1.61 -2.73 9.97
N ILE A 325 -1.04 -3.26 8.90
CA ILE A 325 -0.89 -4.71 8.67
C ILE A 325 0.61 -5.00 8.71
N ALA A 326 1.03 -6.00 9.49
CA ALA A 326 2.43 -6.43 9.55
C ALA A 326 2.53 -7.92 9.24
N PHE A 327 3.47 -8.30 8.36
CA PHE A 327 3.72 -9.70 8.00
C PHE A 327 5.20 -10.04 7.94
N SER A 328 5.50 -11.34 8.13
CA SER A 328 6.85 -11.87 8.00
C SER A 328 6.95 -12.83 6.81
N THR A 329 8.01 -12.67 5.99
CA THR A 329 8.29 -13.59 4.87
C THR A 329 9.12 -14.81 5.27
N ALA A 330 9.60 -14.89 6.52
CA ALA A 330 10.50 -15.95 6.97
C ALA A 330 9.82 -17.30 7.23
N ASN A 331 8.51 -17.30 7.52
CA ASN A 331 7.77 -18.47 7.96
C ASN A 331 6.61 -18.82 7.02
N PRO A 332 6.86 -19.33 5.80
CA PRO A 332 5.77 -19.71 4.89
C PRO A 332 5.00 -20.92 5.44
N ILE A 333 3.68 -20.79 5.54
CA ILE A 333 2.76 -21.81 6.07
C ILE A 333 2.05 -22.47 4.87
N PRO A 334 2.33 -23.76 4.57
CA PRO A 334 1.67 -24.42 3.45
C PRO A 334 0.13 -24.46 3.63
N ARG A 335 -0.62 -23.93 2.66
CA ARG A 335 -2.09 -23.84 2.70
C ARG A 335 -2.76 -25.19 3.00
N ARG A 336 -2.28 -26.26 2.35
CA ARG A 336 -2.83 -27.62 2.61
C ARG A 336 -2.60 -28.07 4.04
N SER A 337 -1.40 -27.89 4.59
CA SER A 337 -1.08 -28.26 5.98
C SER A 337 -1.92 -27.46 6.97
N PHE A 338 -2.12 -26.18 6.70
CA PHE A 338 -2.94 -25.32 7.54
C PHE A 338 -4.38 -25.80 7.66
N TRP A 339 -5.03 -26.17 6.55
CA TRP A 339 -6.44 -26.58 6.54
C TRP A 339 -6.65 -28.06 6.84
N ASN A 340 -5.70 -28.94 6.52
CA ASN A 340 -5.82 -30.39 6.71
C ASN A 340 -5.25 -30.87 8.05
N GLY A 341 -4.69 -29.98 8.87
CA GLY A 341 -4.20 -30.32 10.20
C GLY A 341 -2.94 -31.20 10.23
N SER A 342 -2.12 -31.17 9.15
CA SER A 342 -0.88 -31.95 9.10
C SER A 342 0.29 -31.34 9.86
N GLY A 343 0.08 -30.20 10.51
CA GLY A 343 1.11 -29.47 11.25
C GLY A 343 2.09 -28.72 10.35
N TYR A 344 2.77 -27.74 10.90
CA TYR A 344 3.85 -26.98 10.30
C TYR A 344 4.76 -26.41 11.39
N GLU A 345 6.01 -26.09 11.04
CA GLU A 345 6.98 -25.51 11.96
C GLU A 345 7.15 -24.03 11.69
N LEU A 346 7.23 -23.22 12.74
CA LEU A 346 7.51 -21.80 12.69
C LEU A 346 8.75 -21.48 13.56
N GLN A 347 9.60 -20.61 13.06
CA GLN A 347 10.70 -20.03 13.82
C GLN A 347 10.24 -18.73 14.49
N THR A 348 10.84 -18.39 15.62
CA THR A 348 10.53 -17.16 16.35
C THR A 348 11.77 -16.55 16.95
N LEU A 349 11.77 -15.23 17.14
CA LEU A 349 12.79 -14.51 17.88
C LEU A 349 12.45 -14.46 19.38
N GLU A 350 13.50 -14.37 20.20
CA GLU A 350 13.35 -14.05 21.61
C GLU A 350 12.74 -12.65 21.80
N GLN A 351 11.99 -12.46 22.88
CA GLN A 351 11.22 -11.23 23.10
C GLN A 351 12.06 -9.95 23.12
N PHE A 352 13.28 -10.01 23.66
CA PHE A 352 14.18 -8.84 23.72
C PHE A 352 14.85 -8.54 22.39
N ASP A 353 14.98 -9.52 21.49
CA ASP A 353 15.55 -9.35 20.15
C ASP A 353 14.60 -8.60 19.20
N LEU A 354 13.35 -8.36 19.61
CA LEU A 354 12.41 -7.51 18.88
C LEU A 354 12.74 -6.03 18.96
N ASN A 355 13.45 -5.56 19.99
CA ASN A 355 13.64 -4.12 20.21
C ASN A 355 14.21 -3.38 18.99
N PRO A 356 15.25 -3.87 18.30
CA PRO A 356 15.76 -3.21 17.10
C PRO A 356 14.73 -3.16 15.96
N LEU A 357 13.95 -4.25 15.77
CA LEU A 357 12.88 -4.29 14.76
C LEU A 357 11.79 -3.25 15.06
N LEU A 358 11.37 -3.13 16.33
CA LEU A 358 10.37 -2.16 16.76
C LEU A 358 10.83 -0.71 16.50
N ALA A 359 12.12 -0.41 16.72
CA ALA A 359 12.69 0.88 16.40
C ALA A 359 12.75 1.12 14.88
N ALA A 360 13.14 0.10 14.10
CA ALA A 360 13.19 0.15 12.65
C ALA A 360 11.82 0.47 12.02
N VAL A 361 10.74 -0.12 12.54
CA VAL A 361 9.36 0.17 12.10
C VAL A 361 9.02 1.64 12.30
N ALA A 362 9.31 2.20 13.48
CA ALA A 362 9.00 3.60 13.77
C ALA A 362 9.77 4.56 12.83
N GLU A 363 11.06 4.30 12.57
CA GLU A 363 11.86 5.10 11.65
C GLU A 363 11.41 4.97 10.20
N ALA A 364 11.15 3.74 9.73
CA ALA A 364 10.72 3.49 8.36
C ALA A 364 9.32 4.07 8.09
N THR A 365 8.41 4.01 9.07
CA THR A 365 7.07 4.60 8.94
C THR A 365 7.14 6.12 8.85
N GLU A 366 7.93 6.79 9.69
CA GLU A 366 8.16 8.24 9.62
C GLU A 366 8.68 8.63 8.23
N GLU A 367 9.72 7.94 7.73
CA GLU A 367 10.31 8.25 6.43
C GLU A 367 9.35 7.95 5.27
N ALA A 368 8.59 6.87 5.32
CA ALA A 368 7.60 6.54 4.30
C ALA A 368 6.52 7.64 4.16
N ILE A 369 6.00 8.15 5.28
CA ILE A 369 5.02 9.25 5.27
C ILE A 369 5.64 10.53 4.65
N ILE A 370 6.87 10.85 5.03
CA ILE A 370 7.57 12.02 4.49
C ILE A 370 7.84 11.84 2.99
N ASN A 371 8.25 10.66 2.55
CA ASN A 371 8.45 10.37 1.12
C ASN A 371 7.15 10.51 0.32
N ALA A 372 5.98 10.10 0.87
CA ALA A 372 4.69 10.33 0.22
C ALA A 372 4.45 11.81 -0.10
N LEU A 373 4.81 12.72 0.82
CA LEU A 373 4.69 14.17 0.63
C LEU A 373 5.73 14.72 -0.36
N PHE A 374 6.98 14.24 -0.29
CA PHE A 374 8.07 14.70 -1.15
C PHE A 374 7.87 14.30 -2.61
N MET A 375 7.29 13.13 -2.85
CA MET A 375 7.10 12.57 -4.20
C MET A 375 5.75 12.95 -4.83
N ALA A 376 4.81 13.51 -4.06
CA ALA A 376 3.53 13.96 -4.58
C ALA A 376 3.65 15.26 -5.39
N GLU A 377 2.81 15.43 -6.41
CA GLU A 377 2.74 16.61 -7.26
C GLU A 377 1.45 17.40 -7.04
N ASP A 378 1.41 18.67 -7.44
CA ASP A 378 0.18 19.46 -7.46
C ASP A 378 -0.93 18.71 -8.18
N MET A 379 -2.15 18.75 -7.64
CA MET A 379 -3.28 18.07 -8.28
C MET A 379 -4.54 18.93 -8.22
N THR A 380 -5.25 18.95 -9.34
CA THR A 380 -6.60 19.54 -9.45
C THR A 380 -7.59 18.40 -9.70
N GLY A 381 -8.70 18.40 -8.98
CA GLY A 381 -9.75 17.38 -9.04
C GLY A 381 -11.13 17.96 -9.30
N VAL A 382 -12.15 17.35 -8.68
CA VAL A 382 -13.56 17.78 -8.81
C VAL A 382 -13.74 19.24 -8.39
N ASP A 383 -14.66 19.92 -9.07
CA ASP A 383 -15.01 21.34 -8.81
C ASP A 383 -13.80 22.30 -8.83
N ASP A 384 -12.75 21.94 -9.58
CA ASP A 384 -11.47 22.65 -9.65
C ASP A 384 -10.73 22.77 -8.31
N HIS A 385 -11.08 21.93 -7.34
CA HIS A 385 -10.35 21.83 -6.07
C HIS A 385 -8.87 21.54 -6.32
N LYS A 386 -8.02 22.41 -5.83
CA LYS A 386 -6.58 22.31 -6.05
C LYS A 386 -5.84 22.06 -4.75
N ILE A 387 -5.03 21.01 -4.75
CA ILE A 387 -4.10 20.68 -3.66
C ILE A 387 -2.67 20.87 -4.14
N ARG A 388 -1.90 21.65 -3.39
CA ARG A 388 -0.49 21.88 -3.64
C ARG A 388 0.35 20.75 -3.06
N ALA A 389 1.39 20.39 -3.75
CA ALA A 389 2.45 19.54 -3.23
C ALA A 389 3.26 20.28 -2.16
N LEU A 390 3.98 19.54 -1.32
CA LEU A 390 4.94 20.11 -0.37
C LEU A 390 5.97 20.97 -1.16
N PRO A 391 6.18 22.26 -0.80
CA PRO A 391 7.15 23.13 -1.46
C PRO A 391 8.57 22.77 -1.01
N ILE A 392 9.28 22.00 -1.83
CA ILE A 392 10.57 21.38 -1.47
C ILE A 392 11.60 22.43 -1.06
N ASP A 393 11.83 23.48 -1.86
CA ASP A 393 12.87 24.49 -1.59
C ASP A 393 12.64 25.18 -0.25
N ARG A 394 11.39 25.56 0.05
CA ARG A 394 11.02 26.18 1.33
C ARG A 394 11.18 25.20 2.48
N THR A 395 10.86 23.93 2.25
CA THR A 395 11.05 22.87 3.26
C THR A 395 12.53 22.71 3.58
N LEU A 396 13.40 22.65 2.58
CA LEU A 396 14.85 22.55 2.78
C LEU A 396 15.43 23.77 3.50
N GLU A 397 14.96 24.98 3.18
CA GLU A 397 15.36 26.20 3.91
C GLU A 397 14.97 26.13 5.42
N ILE A 398 13.75 25.62 5.71
CA ILE A 398 13.31 25.43 7.10
C ILE A 398 14.19 24.38 7.79
N MET A 399 14.42 23.23 7.15
CA MET A 399 15.28 22.17 7.70
C MET A 399 16.70 22.67 7.97
N LYS A 400 17.26 23.46 7.05
CA LYS A 400 18.59 24.08 7.19
C LYS A 400 18.66 25.01 8.41
N ARG A 401 17.65 25.87 8.62
CA ARG A 401 17.57 26.77 9.79
C ARG A 401 17.51 26.03 11.12
N HIS A 402 16.97 24.81 11.11
CA HIS A 402 16.90 23.93 12.28
C HIS A 402 18.07 22.95 12.39
N HIS A 403 19.11 23.10 11.56
CA HIS A 403 20.30 22.20 11.54
C HIS A 403 19.93 20.72 11.29
N ARG A 404 18.90 20.48 10.47
CA ARG A 404 18.41 19.14 10.10
C ARG A 404 18.54 18.86 8.59
N LEU A 405 19.44 19.58 7.93
CA LEU A 405 19.81 19.32 6.54
C LEU A 405 21.29 18.92 6.51
N PHE A 406 21.57 17.71 6.05
CA PHE A 406 22.89 17.12 6.00
C PHE A 406 23.46 17.14 4.58
N PRO A 407 24.79 17.16 4.39
CA PRO A 407 25.36 16.97 3.07
C PRO A 407 24.85 15.70 2.42
N VAL A 408 24.49 15.77 1.16
CA VAL A 408 24.17 14.60 0.35
C VAL A 408 25.51 13.92 0.04
N GLU A 409 25.65 12.66 0.43
CA GLU A 409 26.80 11.87 -0.02
C GLU A 409 26.65 11.69 -1.52
N GLU A 410 27.54 12.31 -2.30
CA GLU A 410 27.63 12.05 -3.72
C GLU A 410 27.93 10.55 -3.88
N GLY A 411 26.93 9.82 -4.37
CA GLY A 411 26.98 8.39 -4.49
C GLY A 411 28.23 7.99 -5.23
N LYS A 412 29.04 7.09 -4.65
CA LYS A 412 29.93 6.26 -5.41
C LYS A 412 29.07 5.52 -6.42
N SER A 413 29.07 6.00 -7.65
CA SER A 413 28.63 5.26 -8.81
C SER A 413 29.53 4.01 -8.87
N GLU A 414 29.12 2.94 -8.22
CA GLU A 414 29.68 1.64 -8.50
C GLU A 414 29.20 1.22 -9.88
N ALA A 415 30.01 1.62 -10.87
CA ALA A 415 30.11 0.92 -12.12
C ALA A 415 30.55 -0.52 -11.79
N HIS A 416 29.63 -1.44 -11.74
CA HIS A 416 29.92 -2.86 -11.87
C HIS A 416 29.48 -3.30 -13.26
N ALA A 417 30.54 -3.53 -14.06
CA ALA A 417 30.52 -4.22 -15.33
C ALA A 417 29.98 -5.66 -15.20
#